data_5f18dde1e1c383bcb4c9e9301eda7f68
#
_entry.id   5f18dde1e1c383bcb4c9e9301eda7f68
#
_cell.length_a   1.000
_cell.length_b   1.000
_cell.length_c   1.000
_cell.angle_alpha   90.00
_cell.angle_beta   90.00
_cell.angle_gamma   90.00
#
_symmetry.space_group_name_H-M   'P 1'
#
loop_
_entity.id
_entity.type
_entity.pdbx_description
1 polymer ?
#
loop_
_entity_poly.entity_id
_entity_poly.type
_entity_poly.pdbx_seq_one_letter_code
_entity_poly.pdbx_strand_id
1 'polypeptide(L)'
;MAEVLDATLTPGKIDLVAGWIGRQRWYAAKGQAPRLTRLRGFRFDDPAGEVGIETLVLRDDATTPPTVYQVPLTYRGAPLVGAERALVGTMEHSVLGTRYVYDGPHDPVYVAALWRFIQGRAQAQAAGVSNTVEPAFSGQTVPGGYAAPSGEITASRVLGGEQSNTSIVCGVADLGPVIVKVFRTLSPGANPDVVLQPALAAAGCEHVPTTLGWVSGQWADGQEEGHLAFAQEFLAGTQDAWRVATESVAAGSDLTGGAAQLGEVVAQIHQILAEAFPTRRPTTEDR
;
A
#
# COMPACT_ATOMS: atom_id res chain seq x y z
N MET A 1 2.15 -8.48 22.01
CA MET A 1 0.78 -7.97 21.70
C MET A 1 0.74 -6.51 22.10
N ALA A 2 0.21 -5.65 21.23
CA ALA A 2 0.18 -4.22 21.47
C ALA A 2 -0.79 -3.90 22.62
N GLU A 3 -0.27 -3.28 23.65
CA GLU A 3 -1.07 -2.81 24.79
C GLU A 3 -1.73 -1.47 24.44
N VAL A 4 -3.01 -1.31 24.75
CA VAL A 4 -3.71 -0.04 24.64
C VAL A 4 -3.69 0.60 26.03
N LEU A 5 -3.01 1.73 26.12
CA LEU A 5 -2.93 2.51 27.35
C LEU A 5 -4.07 3.54 27.36
N ASP A 6 -4.70 3.70 28.51
CA ASP A 6 -5.63 4.83 28.73
C ASP A 6 -4.80 6.12 28.87
N ALA A 7 -4.71 6.85 27.78
CA ALA A 7 -3.83 8.01 27.67
C ALA A 7 -4.43 9.12 26.83
N THR A 8 -4.13 10.35 27.22
CA THR A 8 -4.41 11.54 26.40
C THR A 8 -3.28 11.80 25.43
N LEU A 9 -3.63 12.15 24.21
CA LEU A 9 -2.69 12.48 23.11
C LEU A 9 -2.85 13.95 22.72
N THR A 10 -1.75 14.70 22.67
CA THR A 10 -1.75 16.12 22.30
C THR A 10 -0.63 16.39 21.29
N PRO A 11 -0.92 16.84 20.05
CA PRO A 11 -2.26 16.90 19.45
C PRO A 11 -2.89 15.52 19.28
N GLY A 12 -4.22 15.48 19.01
CA GLY A 12 -4.91 14.24 18.64
C GLY A 12 -4.41 13.68 17.33
N LYS A 13 -4.57 12.36 17.11
CA LYS A 13 -4.07 11.67 15.89
C LYS A 13 -4.63 12.29 14.60
N ILE A 14 -5.91 12.61 14.59
CA ILE A 14 -6.57 13.21 13.41
C ILE A 14 -6.03 14.59 13.12
N ASP A 15 -5.85 15.42 14.15
CA ASP A 15 -5.31 16.78 14.02
C ASP A 15 -3.87 16.75 13.49
N LEU A 16 -3.06 15.80 14.00
CA LEU A 16 -1.69 15.62 13.55
C LEU A 16 -1.65 15.23 12.06
N VAL A 17 -2.48 14.27 11.65
CA VAL A 17 -2.58 13.84 10.25
C VAL A 17 -3.13 14.97 9.37
N ALA A 18 -4.12 15.73 9.81
CA ALA A 18 -4.68 16.86 9.06
C ALA A 18 -3.62 17.93 8.77
N GLY A 19 -2.74 18.20 9.73
CA GLY A 19 -1.61 19.15 9.54
C GLY A 19 -0.54 18.67 8.54
N TRP A 20 -0.52 17.38 8.20
CA TRP A 20 0.51 16.76 7.37
C TRP A 20 0.01 16.30 6.00
N ILE A 21 -1.20 15.69 5.92
CA ILE A 21 -1.69 14.97 4.74
C ILE A 21 -1.81 15.87 3.50
N GLY A 22 -2.19 17.12 3.66
CA GLY A 22 -2.37 18.07 2.55
C GLY A 22 -1.10 18.32 1.73
N ARG A 23 0.08 18.05 2.30
CA ARG A 23 1.38 18.17 1.62
C ARG A 23 1.80 16.89 0.89
N GLN A 24 1.08 15.79 1.07
CA GLN A 24 1.43 14.51 0.47
C GLN A 24 1.07 14.46 -1.02
N ARG A 25 1.91 13.82 -1.82
CA ARG A 25 1.70 13.74 -3.28
C ARG A 25 0.36 13.09 -3.64
N TRP A 26 -0.04 12.09 -2.88
CA TRP A 26 -1.25 11.32 -3.05
C TRP A 26 -2.53 11.97 -2.48
N TYR A 27 -2.43 13.11 -1.80
CA TYR A 27 -3.59 13.86 -1.33
C TYR A 27 -4.38 14.45 -2.50
N ALA A 28 -5.66 14.11 -2.63
CA ALA A 28 -6.49 14.49 -3.78
C ALA A 28 -6.94 15.97 -3.75
N ALA A 29 -7.29 16.48 -2.57
CA ALA A 29 -7.83 17.84 -2.40
C ALA A 29 -6.73 18.91 -2.31
N LYS A 30 -5.84 18.97 -3.31
CA LYS A 30 -4.73 19.94 -3.32
C LYS A 30 -5.20 21.38 -3.11
N GLY A 31 -4.53 22.07 -2.17
CA GLY A 31 -4.83 23.47 -1.84
C GLY A 31 -6.05 23.67 -0.91
N GLN A 32 -6.74 22.60 -0.54
CA GLN A 32 -7.83 22.64 0.43
C GLN A 32 -7.39 22.11 1.79
N ALA A 33 -7.96 22.65 2.86
CA ALA A 33 -7.75 22.12 4.20
C ALA A 33 -8.45 20.75 4.35
N PRO A 34 -7.76 19.71 4.84
CA PRO A 34 -8.36 18.40 5.06
C PRO A 34 -9.52 18.46 6.07
N ARG A 35 -10.59 17.73 5.80
CA ARG A 35 -11.74 17.55 6.71
C ARG A 35 -11.91 16.08 7.03
N LEU A 36 -11.02 15.60 7.92
CA LEU A 36 -10.84 14.18 8.17
C LEU A 36 -11.79 13.65 9.25
N THR A 37 -12.43 12.52 8.95
CA THR A 37 -13.21 11.73 9.91
C THR A 37 -12.67 10.30 9.88
N ARG A 38 -12.46 9.70 11.06
CA ARG A 38 -12.03 8.29 11.15
C ARG A 38 -13.22 7.38 10.84
N LEU A 39 -13.05 6.52 9.86
CA LEU A 39 -14.00 5.44 9.56
C LEU A 39 -13.65 4.17 10.34
N ARG A 40 -12.38 3.76 10.26
CA ARG A 40 -11.87 2.56 10.91
C ARG A 40 -10.36 2.65 11.12
N GLY A 41 -9.76 1.58 11.63
CA GLY A 41 -8.32 1.43 11.71
C GLY A 41 -7.95 0.15 12.45
N PHE A 42 -6.71 -0.26 12.27
CA PHE A 42 -6.14 -1.45 12.89
C PHE A 42 -4.70 -1.20 13.32
N ARG A 43 -4.18 -2.11 14.12
CA ARG A 43 -2.82 -2.07 14.64
C ARG A 43 -2.08 -3.35 14.29
N PHE A 44 -0.76 -3.24 14.21
CA PHE A 44 0.12 -4.39 14.22
C PHE A 44 0.91 -4.43 15.52
N ASP A 45 1.32 -5.63 15.92
CA ASP A 45 2.30 -5.80 16.98
C ASP A 45 3.71 -5.56 16.46
N ASP A 46 4.49 -4.83 17.23
CA ASP A 46 5.95 -4.85 17.15
C ASP A 46 6.46 -5.94 18.10
N PRO A 47 7.16 -6.98 17.63
CA PRO A 47 7.69 -8.03 18.51
C PRO A 47 8.67 -7.51 19.57
N ALA A 48 9.36 -6.40 19.29
CA ALA A 48 10.25 -5.74 20.25
C ALA A 48 9.50 -4.89 21.28
N GLY A 49 8.23 -4.53 21.01
CA GLY A 49 7.41 -3.70 21.90
C GLY A 49 7.83 -2.23 21.96
N GLU A 50 8.69 -1.78 21.04
CA GLU A 50 9.26 -0.43 21.05
C GLU A 50 8.47 0.57 20.21
N VAL A 51 7.82 0.08 19.13
CA VAL A 51 7.15 0.90 18.13
C VAL A 51 5.66 0.62 18.11
N GLY A 52 4.85 1.65 18.35
CA GLY A 52 3.41 1.55 18.08
C GLY A 52 3.17 1.60 16.57
N ILE A 53 2.36 0.68 16.06
CA ILE A 53 2.02 0.61 14.62
C ILE A 53 0.51 0.67 14.49
N GLU A 54 -0.01 1.67 13.78
CA GLU A 54 -1.44 1.83 13.55
C GLU A 54 -1.71 2.29 12.13
N THR A 55 -2.70 1.71 11.49
CA THR A 55 -3.23 2.19 10.21
C THR A 55 -4.59 2.81 10.44
N LEU A 56 -4.75 4.06 10.03
CA LEU A 56 -6.01 4.79 10.05
C LEU A 56 -6.67 4.72 8.68
N VAL A 57 -7.98 4.46 8.65
CA VAL A 57 -8.84 4.65 7.47
C VAL A 57 -9.66 5.90 7.72
N LEU A 58 -9.40 6.93 6.90
CA LEU A 58 -9.93 8.28 7.09
C LEU A 58 -10.73 8.69 5.86
N ARG A 59 -11.92 9.23 6.10
CA ARG A 59 -12.72 9.93 5.09
C ARG A 59 -12.38 11.40 5.11
N ASP A 60 -12.17 11.98 3.95
CA ASP A 60 -11.97 13.41 3.76
C ASP A 60 -13.13 14.01 2.96
N ASP A 61 -13.87 14.91 3.60
CA ASP A 61 -14.99 15.64 3.00
C ASP A 61 -14.53 16.94 2.29
N ALA A 62 -13.24 17.14 2.06
CA ALA A 62 -12.70 18.25 1.28
C ALA A 62 -12.96 18.07 -0.24
N THR A 63 -13.25 16.85 -0.71
CA THR A 63 -13.61 16.54 -2.11
C THR A 63 -15.06 16.13 -2.24
N THR A 64 -15.58 16.22 -3.47
CA THR A 64 -16.91 15.72 -3.83
C THR A 64 -16.79 14.85 -5.08
N PRO A 65 -17.01 13.52 -5.01
CA PRO A 65 -17.35 12.76 -3.79
C PRO A 65 -16.18 12.78 -2.76
N PRO A 66 -16.46 12.45 -1.48
CA PRO A 66 -15.45 12.31 -0.45
C PRO A 66 -14.41 11.26 -0.81
N THR A 67 -13.15 11.50 -0.41
CA THR A 67 -12.05 10.56 -0.64
C THR A 67 -11.75 9.78 0.64
N VAL A 68 -11.53 8.48 0.52
CA VAL A 68 -11.09 7.65 1.65
C VAL A 68 -9.59 7.41 1.55
N TYR A 69 -8.87 7.68 2.64
CA TYR A 69 -7.43 7.51 2.72
C TYR A 69 -7.03 6.42 3.69
N GLN A 70 -6.00 5.65 3.32
CA GLN A 70 -5.22 4.81 4.23
C GLN A 70 -3.99 5.57 4.69
N VAL A 71 -3.85 5.71 6.01
CA VAL A 71 -2.74 6.42 6.63
C VAL A 71 -2.07 5.52 7.67
N PRO A 72 -1.06 4.72 7.27
CA PRO A 72 -0.25 3.95 8.21
C PRO A 72 0.67 4.89 8.99
N LEU A 73 0.75 4.69 10.30
CA LEU A 73 1.56 5.49 11.21
C LEU A 73 2.40 4.59 12.11
N THR A 74 3.60 5.05 12.43
CA THR A 74 4.41 4.49 13.51
C THR A 74 4.67 5.54 14.57
N TYR A 75 4.72 5.09 15.84
CA TYR A 75 4.89 5.94 17.02
C TYR A 75 6.15 5.49 17.77
N ARG A 76 7.16 6.35 17.79
CA ARG A 76 8.47 6.05 18.37
C ARG A 76 8.79 6.93 19.57
N GLY A 77 9.55 6.40 20.53
CA GLY A 77 10.06 7.15 21.69
C GLY A 77 11.26 8.03 21.37
N ALA A 78 11.89 7.84 20.20
CA ALA A 78 13.03 8.61 19.73
C ALA A 78 12.94 8.85 18.22
N PRO A 79 13.64 9.87 17.67
CA PRO A 79 13.71 10.12 16.25
C PRO A 79 14.24 8.91 15.45
N LEU A 80 13.62 8.62 14.29
CA LEU A 80 14.10 7.62 13.34
C LEU A 80 15.11 8.28 12.39
N VAL A 81 16.37 7.89 12.53
CA VAL A 81 17.46 8.41 11.71
C VAL A 81 17.26 8.04 10.24
N GLY A 82 17.42 9.01 9.35
CA GLY A 82 17.26 8.82 7.90
C GLY A 82 15.80 8.88 7.39
N ALA A 83 14.83 9.05 8.29
CA ALA A 83 13.40 9.17 7.96
C ALA A 83 12.82 10.56 8.27
N GLU A 84 13.63 11.60 8.36
CA GLU A 84 13.23 12.96 8.75
C GLU A 84 12.14 13.52 7.83
N ARG A 85 12.18 13.17 6.53
CA ARG A 85 11.17 13.58 5.53
C ARG A 85 9.83 12.89 5.68
N ALA A 86 9.81 11.76 6.38
CA ALA A 86 8.61 10.97 6.66
C ALA A 86 7.97 11.33 8.01
N LEU A 87 8.56 12.25 8.75
CA LEU A 87 7.99 12.72 10.02
C LEU A 87 6.65 13.42 9.77
N VAL A 88 5.60 12.85 10.33
CA VAL A 88 4.24 13.43 10.34
C VAL A 88 4.19 14.56 11.36
N GLY A 89 4.81 14.35 12.52
CA GLY A 89 4.94 15.33 13.60
C GLY A 89 5.26 14.64 14.93
N THR A 90 5.17 15.40 16.00
CA THR A 90 5.33 14.91 17.38
C THR A 90 4.03 15.06 18.14
N MET A 91 3.81 14.19 19.12
CA MET A 91 2.69 14.28 20.05
C MET A 91 3.12 13.91 21.47
N GLU A 92 2.49 14.51 22.46
CA GLU A 92 2.65 14.10 23.84
C GLU A 92 1.63 13.02 24.19
N HIS A 93 2.15 11.91 24.69
CA HIS A 93 1.37 10.80 25.22
C HIS A 93 1.46 10.85 26.75
N SER A 94 0.34 11.03 27.43
CA SER A 94 0.32 11.30 28.89
C SER A 94 1.03 10.24 29.76
N VAL A 95 1.21 9.02 29.23
CA VAL A 95 1.90 7.92 29.93
C VAL A 95 3.32 7.69 29.39
N LEU A 96 3.51 7.76 28.07
CA LEU A 96 4.76 7.37 27.41
C LEU A 96 5.64 8.58 27.04
N GLY A 97 5.21 9.82 27.32
CA GLY A 97 5.93 11.04 26.94
C GLY A 97 5.89 11.31 25.44
N THR A 98 6.83 12.12 24.96
CA THR A 98 6.89 12.52 23.55
C THR A 98 6.98 11.33 22.60
N ARG A 99 6.13 11.33 21.58
CA ARG A 99 6.16 10.36 20.47
C ARG A 99 6.47 11.06 19.17
N TYR A 100 7.41 10.49 18.43
CA TYR A 100 7.73 10.86 17.06
C TYR A 100 6.89 10.01 16.13
N VAL A 101 6.01 10.65 15.35
CA VAL A 101 5.05 9.96 14.49
C VAL A 101 5.53 9.99 13.05
N TYR A 102 5.68 8.83 12.42
CA TYR A 102 6.15 8.70 11.04
C TYR A 102 5.11 8.11 10.13
N ASP A 103 5.21 8.44 8.84
CA ASP A 103 4.51 7.73 7.77
C ASP A 103 5.05 6.29 7.67
N GLY A 104 4.21 5.32 8.01
CA GLY A 104 4.59 3.93 8.23
C GLY A 104 5.45 3.29 7.14
N PRO A 105 5.19 3.47 5.82
CA PRO A 105 6.01 2.90 4.74
C PRO A 105 7.50 3.25 4.79
N HIS A 106 7.86 4.31 5.48
CA HIS A 106 9.26 4.72 5.68
C HIS A 106 9.90 4.10 6.93
N ASP A 107 9.14 3.37 7.73
CA ASP A 107 9.61 2.73 8.95
C ASP A 107 9.79 1.22 8.72
N PRO A 108 11.01 0.67 8.86
CA PRO A 108 11.24 -0.75 8.61
C PRO A 108 10.43 -1.68 9.53
N VAL A 109 10.05 -1.22 10.73
CA VAL A 109 9.21 -2.02 11.65
C VAL A 109 7.79 -2.17 11.10
N TYR A 110 7.21 -1.10 10.54
CA TYR A 110 5.92 -1.19 9.83
C TYR A 110 6.01 -2.11 8.61
N VAL A 111 7.07 -1.97 7.81
CA VAL A 111 7.25 -2.77 6.58
C VAL A 111 7.34 -4.25 6.91
N ALA A 112 8.09 -4.62 7.95
CA ALA A 112 8.19 -6.01 8.40
C ALA A 112 6.83 -6.53 8.93
N ALA A 113 6.08 -5.73 9.67
CA ALA A 113 4.76 -6.11 10.16
C ALA A 113 3.74 -6.29 9.01
N LEU A 114 3.73 -5.35 8.05
CA LEU A 114 2.87 -5.44 6.85
C LEU A 114 3.19 -6.69 6.03
N TRP A 115 4.48 -7.00 5.85
CA TRP A 115 4.92 -8.19 5.14
C TRP A 115 4.43 -9.48 5.80
N ARG A 116 4.61 -9.61 7.12
CA ARG A 116 4.08 -10.76 7.89
C ARG A 116 2.57 -10.85 7.80
N PHE A 117 1.88 -9.72 7.77
CA PHE A 117 0.42 -9.69 7.63
C PHE A 117 -0.03 -10.18 6.25
N ILE A 118 0.59 -9.72 5.15
CA ILE A 118 0.33 -10.22 3.79
C ILE A 118 0.52 -11.74 3.71
N GLN A 119 1.53 -12.27 4.40
CA GLN A 119 1.81 -13.70 4.44
C GLN A 119 0.85 -14.52 5.32
N GLY A 120 -0.11 -13.89 6.02
CA GLY A 120 -0.98 -14.57 6.99
C GLY A 120 -0.27 -14.98 8.30
N ARG A 121 0.94 -14.46 8.55
CA ARG A 121 1.77 -14.74 9.75
C ARG A 121 1.56 -13.74 10.89
N ALA A 122 0.74 -12.74 10.68
CA ALA A 122 0.32 -11.76 11.67
C ALA A 122 -1.18 -11.49 11.53
N GLN A 123 -1.76 -10.90 12.55
CA GLN A 123 -3.17 -10.51 12.57
C GLN A 123 -3.29 -9.00 12.79
N ALA A 124 -4.30 -8.39 12.15
CA ALA A 124 -4.72 -7.05 12.48
C ALA A 124 -5.37 -7.04 13.87
N GLN A 125 -5.06 -6.05 14.68
CA GLN A 125 -5.62 -5.86 16.01
C GLN A 125 -6.53 -4.64 16.05
N ALA A 126 -7.58 -4.71 16.87
CA ALA A 126 -8.51 -3.62 17.03
C ALA A 126 -7.81 -2.38 17.62
N ALA A 127 -8.07 -1.24 17.01
CA ALA A 127 -7.55 0.02 17.50
C ALA A 127 -8.39 0.50 18.69
N GLY A 128 -7.79 0.56 19.87
CA GLY A 128 -8.44 1.00 21.10
C GLY A 128 -8.81 -0.10 22.09
N VAL A 129 -8.59 -1.37 21.72
CA VAL A 129 -8.80 -2.51 22.63
C VAL A 129 -7.57 -3.41 22.58
N SER A 130 -6.98 -3.71 23.76
CA SER A 130 -5.82 -4.61 23.84
C SER A 130 -6.20 -6.04 23.49
N ASN A 131 -5.30 -6.76 22.84
CA ASN A 131 -5.40 -8.20 22.57
C ASN A 131 -6.66 -8.65 21.82
N THR A 132 -7.25 -7.78 21.03
CA THR A 132 -8.45 -8.07 20.25
C THR A 132 -8.14 -8.03 18.77
N VAL A 133 -8.46 -9.11 18.06
CA VAL A 133 -8.31 -9.18 16.60
C VAL A 133 -9.32 -8.24 15.93
N GLU A 134 -8.87 -7.55 14.87
CA GLU A 134 -9.74 -6.75 13.99
C GLU A 134 -10.04 -7.56 12.72
N PRO A 135 -11.16 -8.27 12.67
CA PRO A 135 -11.46 -9.21 11.59
C PRO A 135 -11.79 -8.53 10.25
N ALA A 136 -12.03 -7.21 10.27
CA ALA A 136 -12.33 -6.46 9.06
C ALA A 136 -11.13 -6.32 8.12
N PHE A 137 -9.91 -6.68 8.57
CA PHE A 137 -8.70 -6.61 7.74
C PHE A 137 -8.00 -7.95 7.73
N SER A 138 -7.60 -8.39 6.54
CA SER A 138 -6.92 -9.67 6.33
C SER A 138 -5.79 -9.57 5.32
N GLY A 139 -4.67 -10.23 5.62
CA GLY A 139 -3.62 -10.51 4.67
C GLY A 139 -3.90 -11.83 3.95
N GLN A 140 -3.60 -11.90 2.67
CA GLN A 140 -3.86 -13.06 1.82
C GLN A 140 -2.68 -13.32 0.88
N THR A 141 -2.32 -14.58 0.74
CA THR A 141 -1.37 -15.06 -0.29
C THR A 141 -2.13 -15.64 -1.47
N VAL A 142 -1.45 -15.79 -2.61
CA VAL A 142 -2.06 -16.38 -3.82
C VAL A 142 -2.41 -17.84 -3.58
N PRO A 143 -3.67 -18.28 -3.74
CA PRO A 143 -4.06 -19.67 -3.60
C PRO A 143 -3.36 -20.55 -4.64
N GLY A 144 -2.72 -21.64 -4.22
CA GLY A 144 -2.01 -22.58 -5.12
C GLY A 144 -0.72 -22.01 -5.74
N GLY A 145 -0.33 -20.80 -5.37
CA GLY A 145 0.93 -20.18 -5.76
C GLY A 145 2.13 -20.77 -5.02
N TYR A 146 3.32 -20.20 -5.28
CA TYR A 146 4.54 -20.55 -4.56
C TYR A 146 4.27 -20.61 -3.06
N ALA A 147 4.88 -21.60 -2.37
CA ALA A 147 4.81 -21.65 -0.91
C ALA A 147 5.01 -20.25 -0.35
N ALA A 148 4.07 -19.81 0.50
CA ALA A 148 4.09 -18.43 0.99
C ALA A 148 5.50 -18.07 1.42
N PRO A 149 6.13 -17.04 0.82
CA PRO A 149 7.52 -16.74 1.09
C PRO A 149 7.67 -16.46 2.58
N SER A 150 8.43 -17.30 3.28
CA SER A 150 8.58 -17.21 4.74
C SER A 150 9.69 -16.25 5.17
N GLY A 151 10.45 -15.72 4.21
CA GLY A 151 11.60 -14.85 4.47
C GLY A 151 11.18 -13.55 5.16
N GLU A 152 12.05 -13.07 6.05
CA GLU A 152 11.88 -11.77 6.72
C GLU A 152 12.44 -10.64 5.85
N ILE A 153 11.94 -9.43 6.06
CA ILE A 153 12.46 -8.22 5.42
C ILE A 153 13.88 -7.94 5.93
N THR A 154 14.83 -7.84 5.03
CA THR A 154 16.22 -7.51 5.32
C THR A 154 16.56 -6.05 5.10
N ALA A 155 15.84 -5.39 4.18
CA ALA A 155 15.98 -3.97 3.87
C ALA A 155 14.69 -3.47 3.22
N SER A 156 14.42 -2.17 3.35
CA SER A 156 13.29 -1.54 2.65
C SER A 156 13.61 -0.11 2.26
N ARG A 157 13.05 0.34 1.13
CA ARG A 157 13.10 1.74 0.71
C ARG A 157 11.85 2.11 -0.07
N VAL A 158 11.33 3.29 0.18
CA VAL A 158 10.20 3.85 -0.58
C VAL A 158 10.69 4.39 -1.92
N LEU A 159 9.97 4.08 -3.00
CA LEU A 159 10.21 4.65 -4.32
C LEU A 159 9.62 6.05 -4.42
N GLY A 160 10.35 6.94 -5.12
CA GLY A 160 9.81 8.25 -5.51
C GLY A 160 9.06 8.14 -6.85
N GLY A 161 8.00 8.94 -7.04
CA GLY A 161 7.37 9.09 -8.37
C GLY A 161 5.91 8.71 -8.46
N GLU A 162 5.38 7.81 -7.63
CA GLU A 162 3.95 7.44 -7.66
C GLU A 162 3.05 8.51 -7.04
N GLN A 163 1.86 8.70 -7.60
CA GLN A 163 0.92 9.73 -7.16
C GLN A 163 -0.21 9.21 -6.26
N SER A 164 -0.70 8.00 -6.47
CA SER A 164 -1.85 7.42 -5.74
C SER A 164 -1.45 6.38 -4.69
N ASN A 165 -0.24 5.81 -4.81
CA ASN A 165 0.26 4.75 -3.94
C ASN A 165 1.57 5.16 -3.28
N THR A 166 2.01 4.36 -2.32
CA THR A 166 3.39 4.36 -1.83
C THR A 166 3.98 2.99 -2.09
N SER A 167 4.95 2.89 -3.00
CA SER A 167 5.63 1.66 -3.30
C SER A 167 6.91 1.51 -2.51
N ILE A 168 7.07 0.35 -1.88
CA ILE A 168 8.21 -0.01 -1.04
C ILE A 168 8.94 -1.16 -1.71
N VAL A 169 10.19 -0.96 -2.10
CA VAL A 169 11.05 -2.07 -2.53
C VAL A 169 11.71 -2.68 -1.29
N CYS A 170 11.54 -3.97 -1.13
CA CYS A 170 12.02 -4.74 0.01
C CYS A 170 12.98 -5.83 -0.46
N GLY A 171 14.10 -5.99 0.24
CA GLY A 171 14.86 -7.23 0.22
C GLY A 171 14.19 -8.24 1.15
N VAL A 172 13.93 -9.44 0.64
CA VAL A 172 13.35 -10.54 1.42
C VAL A 172 14.34 -11.68 1.43
N ALA A 173 14.65 -12.24 2.61
CA ALA A 173 15.53 -13.38 2.74
C ALA A 173 14.97 -14.56 1.92
N ASP A 174 15.84 -15.25 1.19
CA ASP A 174 15.53 -16.45 0.41
C ASP A 174 14.51 -16.28 -0.75
N LEU A 175 14.06 -15.05 -1.02
CA LEU A 175 13.12 -14.77 -2.11
C LEU A 175 13.66 -13.80 -3.17
N GLY A 176 14.52 -12.87 -2.77
CA GLY A 176 14.95 -11.76 -3.62
C GLY A 176 14.13 -10.48 -3.39
N PRO A 177 14.28 -9.48 -4.28
CA PRO A 177 13.58 -8.21 -4.12
C PRO A 177 12.09 -8.32 -4.43
N VAL A 178 11.26 -7.71 -3.59
CA VAL A 178 9.82 -7.58 -3.78
C VAL A 178 9.42 -6.11 -3.77
N ILE A 179 8.26 -5.79 -4.35
CA ILE A 179 7.64 -4.48 -4.23
C ILE A 179 6.29 -4.62 -3.55
N VAL A 180 6.08 -3.80 -2.52
CA VAL A 180 4.79 -3.71 -1.81
C VAL A 180 4.20 -2.34 -2.12
N LYS A 181 3.04 -2.32 -2.76
CA LYS A 181 2.25 -1.12 -3.03
C LYS A 181 1.25 -0.92 -1.90
N VAL A 182 1.36 0.19 -1.16
CA VAL A 182 0.37 0.63 -0.16
C VAL A 182 -0.57 1.62 -0.84
N PHE A 183 -1.83 1.27 -0.99
CA PHE A 183 -2.83 2.11 -1.63
C PHE A 183 -3.22 3.24 -0.68
N ARG A 184 -2.90 4.48 -1.04
CA ARG A 184 -3.16 5.65 -0.20
C ARG A 184 -4.59 6.13 -0.27
N THR A 185 -5.18 6.03 -1.45
CA THR A 185 -6.60 6.27 -1.70
C THR A 185 -7.30 4.92 -1.79
N LEU A 186 -8.33 4.73 -1.00
CA LEU A 186 -9.11 3.49 -1.00
C LEU A 186 -10.37 3.70 -1.83
N SER A 187 -10.64 2.75 -2.70
CA SER A 187 -11.88 2.66 -3.47
C SER A 187 -12.58 1.34 -3.15
N PRO A 188 -13.91 1.34 -3.00
CA PRO A 188 -14.65 0.10 -2.84
C PRO A 188 -14.50 -0.81 -4.06
N GLY A 189 -14.52 -2.11 -3.81
CA GLY A 189 -14.43 -3.15 -4.83
C GLY A 189 -13.01 -3.64 -5.12
N ALA A 190 -12.89 -4.42 -6.18
CA ALA A 190 -11.68 -5.09 -6.54
C ALA A 190 -10.67 -4.14 -7.20
N ASN A 191 -9.44 -4.11 -6.67
CA ASN A 191 -8.35 -3.37 -7.29
C ASN A 191 -7.83 -4.16 -8.51
N PRO A 192 -7.64 -3.52 -9.68
CA PRO A 192 -7.14 -4.19 -10.88
C PRO A 192 -5.81 -4.93 -10.69
N ASP A 193 -4.85 -4.38 -9.96
CA ASP A 193 -3.58 -5.05 -9.68
C ASP A 193 -3.79 -6.41 -8.99
N VAL A 194 -4.76 -6.47 -8.06
CA VAL A 194 -5.05 -7.66 -7.26
C VAL A 194 -5.88 -8.70 -8.05
N VAL A 195 -6.64 -8.27 -9.05
CA VAL A 195 -7.50 -9.16 -9.83
C VAL A 195 -6.83 -9.64 -11.11
N LEU A 196 -6.25 -8.72 -11.87
CA LEU A 196 -5.74 -9.03 -13.21
C LEU A 196 -4.41 -9.79 -13.18
N GLN A 197 -3.47 -9.38 -12.32
CA GLN A 197 -2.16 -10.03 -12.31
C GLN A 197 -2.22 -11.49 -11.86
N PRO A 198 -2.93 -11.87 -10.77
CA PRO A 198 -3.10 -13.28 -10.42
C PRO A 198 -3.81 -14.09 -11.48
N ALA A 199 -4.81 -13.53 -12.18
CA ALA A 199 -5.52 -14.20 -13.27
C ALA A 199 -4.60 -14.46 -14.47
N LEU A 200 -3.78 -13.48 -14.85
CA LEU A 200 -2.77 -13.63 -15.89
C LEU A 200 -1.74 -14.70 -15.52
N ALA A 201 -1.22 -14.66 -14.29
CA ALA A 201 -0.26 -15.65 -13.81
C ALA A 201 -0.86 -17.07 -13.78
N ALA A 202 -2.11 -17.23 -13.33
CA ALA A 202 -2.82 -18.51 -13.31
C ALA A 202 -3.03 -19.07 -14.72
N ALA A 203 -3.17 -18.22 -15.74
CA ALA A 203 -3.25 -18.59 -17.15
C ALA A 203 -1.87 -18.82 -17.80
N GLY A 204 -0.77 -18.76 -17.05
CA GLY A 204 0.57 -19.01 -17.54
C GLY A 204 1.21 -17.82 -18.29
N CYS A 205 0.72 -16.60 -18.10
CA CYS A 205 1.32 -15.41 -18.70
C CYS A 205 2.69 -15.11 -18.07
N GLU A 206 3.75 -15.16 -18.86
CA GLU A 206 5.12 -14.85 -18.42
C GLU A 206 5.47 -13.36 -18.45
N HIS A 207 4.53 -12.51 -18.89
CA HIS A 207 4.74 -11.06 -19.05
C HIS A 207 4.31 -10.23 -17.83
N VAL A 208 3.97 -10.88 -16.73
CA VAL A 208 3.61 -10.21 -15.48
C VAL A 208 4.49 -10.70 -14.34
N PRO A 209 4.83 -9.82 -13.37
CA PRO A 209 5.61 -10.24 -12.21
C PRO A 209 4.80 -11.20 -11.34
N THR A 210 5.50 -12.05 -10.62
CA THR A 210 4.89 -13.00 -9.68
C THR A 210 4.13 -12.24 -8.59
N THR A 211 2.84 -12.51 -8.45
CA THR A 211 2.04 -11.99 -7.34
C THR A 211 2.34 -12.78 -6.06
N LEU A 212 2.56 -12.09 -4.96
CA LEU A 212 2.92 -12.69 -3.66
C LEU A 212 1.77 -12.63 -2.66
N GLY A 213 0.90 -11.61 -2.76
CA GLY A 213 -0.26 -11.46 -1.89
C GLY A 213 -0.77 -10.04 -1.78
N TRP A 214 -1.78 -9.84 -0.96
CA TRP A 214 -2.44 -8.55 -0.79
C TRP A 214 -3.07 -8.40 0.60
N VAL A 215 -3.50 -7.20 0.91
CA VAL A 215 -4.32 -6.89 2.09
C VAL A 215 -5.69 -6.45 1.62
N SER A 216 -6.73 -7.09 2.15
CA SER A 216 -8.14 -6.69 2.01
C SER A 216 -8.66 -6.08 3.29
N GLY A 217 -9.66 -5.22 3.19
CA GLY A 217 -10.28 -4.65 4.37
C GLY A 217 -11.68 -4.12 4.11
N GLN A 218 -12.41 -3.93 5.21
CA GLN A 218 -13.74 -3.34 5.24
C GLN A 218 -13.73 -2.07 6.08
N TRP A 219 -14.45 -1.06 5.60
CA TRP A 219 -14.63 0.21 6.30
C TRP A 219 -16.08 0.68 6.18
N ALA A 220 -16.41 1.88 6.67
CA ALA A 220 -17.79 2.40 6.68
C ALA A 220 -18.79 1.39 7.28
N ASP A 221 -18.46 0.88 8.50
CA ASP A 221 -19.27 -0.11 9.22
C ASP A 221 -19.54 -1.41 8.43
N GLY A 222 -18.57 -1.81 7.59
CA GLY A 222 -18.64 -3.01 6.77
C GLY A 222 -19.43 -2.85 5.47
N GLN A 223 -19.88 -1.64 5.15
CA GLN A 223 -20.63 -1.38 3.92
C GLN A 223 -19.75 -1.27 2.68
N GLU A 224 -18.47 -0.97 2.89
CA GLU A 224 -17.47 -0.85 1.83
C GLU A 224 -16.32 -1.81 2.10
N GLU A 225 -15.85 -2.48 1.08
CA GLU A 225 -14.67 -3.35 1.13
C GLU A 225 -13.77 -3.13 -0.08
N GLY A 226 -12.48 -3.41 0.06
CA GLY A 226 -11.53 -3.26 -1.03
C GLY A 226 -10.11 -3.66 -0.59
N HIS A 227 -9.13 -3.28 -1.38
CA HIS A 227 -7.74 -3.64 -1.16
C HIS A 227 -6.95 -2.46 -0.58
N LEU A 228 -6.06 -2.76 0.36
CA LEU A 228 -5.22 -1.79 1.05
C LEU A 228 -3.75 -1.86 0.62
N ALA A 229 -3.27 -3.05 0.26
CA ALA A 229 -1.90 -3.23 -0.22
C ALA A 229 -1.82 -4.42 -1.18
N PHE A 230 -0.78 -4.41 -2.01
CA PHE A 230 -0.49 -5.47 -2.97
C PHE A 230 1.02 -5.72 -3.01
N ALA A 231 1.43 -6.98 -3.02
CA ALA A 231 2.82 -7.39 -3.06
C ALA A 231 3.11 -8.28 -4.27
N GLN A 232 4.19 -7.97 -4.97
CA GLN A 232 4.66 -8.72 -6.13
C GLN A 232 6.19 -8.77 -6.18
N GLU A 233 6.72 -9.61 -7.03
CA GLU A 233 8.12 -9.60 -7.41
C GLU A 233 8.53 -8.21 -7.91
N PHE A 234 9.74 -7.77 -7.53
CA PHE A 234 10.33 -6.55 -8.06
C PHE A 234 11.31 -6.89 -9.18
N LEU A 235 10.98 -6.51 -10.41
CA LEU A 235 11.81 -6.72 -11.59
C LEU A 235 12.95 -5.69 -11.59
N ALA A 236 14.06 -6.04 -10.96
CA ALA A 236 15.22 -5.19 -10.87
C ALA A 236 15.85 -4.98 -12.27
N GLY A 237 16.36 -3.77 -12.54
CA GLY A 237 17.02 -3.44 -13.81
C GLY A 237 16.09 -3.18 -14.99
N THR A 238 14.77 -3.27 -14.80
CA THR A 238 13.80 -2.85 -15.83
C THR A 238 13.66 -1.33 -15.88
N GLN A 239 13.30 -0.83 -17.04
CA GLN A 239 13.00 0.58 -17.26
C GLN A 239 11.54 0.72 -17.70
N ASP A 240 10.93 1.83 -17.31
CA ASP A 240 9.61 2.22 -17.80
C ASP A 240 9.62 2.44 -19.31
N ALA A 241 8.66 1.81 -20.01
CA ALA A 241 8.62 1.86 -21.47
C ALA A 241 8.45 3.29 -22.02
N TRP A 242 7.71 4.15 -21.33
CA TRP A 242 7.57 5.55 -21.71
C TRP A 242 8.90 6.31 -21.61
N ARG A 243 9.65 6.05 -20.55
CA ARG A 243 10.98 6.63 -20.37
C ARG A 243 11.94 6.17 -21.47
N VAL A 244 11.97 4.87 -21.77
CA VAL A 244 12.77 4.33 -22.89
C VAL A 244 12.37 4.98 -24.19
N ALA A 245 11.07 5.15 -24.47
CA ALA A 245 10.58 5.80 -25.67
C ALA A 245 11.02 7.26 -25.77
N THR A 246 10.86 8.04 -24.70
CA THR A 246 11.24 9.46 -24.70
C THR A 246 12.76 9.66 -24.83
N GLU A 247 13.57 8.83 -24.16
CA GLU A 247 15.02 8.84 -24.27
C GLU A 247 15.48 8.49 -25.71
N SER A 248 14.85 7.48 -26.35
CA SER A 248 15.15 7.08 -27.71
C SER A 248 14.82 8.18 -28.74
N VAL A 249 13.64 8.82 -28.58
CA VAL A 249 13.25 9.95 -29.43
C VAL A 249 14.26 11.11 -29.29
N ALA A 250 14.66 11.43 -28.06
CA ALA A 250 15.64 12.48 -27.79
C ALA A 250 17.02 12.16 -28.40
N ALA A 251 17.38 10.88 -28.44
CA ALA A 251 18.64 10.40 -29.04
C ALA A 251 18.56 10.18 -30.55
N GLY A 252 17.40 10.36 -31.20
CA GLY A 252 17.18 10.05 -32.63
C GLY A 252 17.31 8.56 -32.95
N SER A 253 17.09 7.69 -31.99
CA SER A 253 17.20 6.23 -32.13
C SER A 253 15.88 5.62 -32.62
N ASP A 254 15.97 4.54 -33.41
CA ASP A 254 14.81 3.80 -33.91
C ASP A 254 14.17 2.98 -32.79
N LEU A 255 12.88 3.15 -32.60
CA LEU A 255 12.05 2.46 -31.59
C LEU A 255 11.11 1.41 -32.21
N THR A 256 11.10 1.28 -33.52
CA THR A 256 10.10 0.46 -34.25
C THR A 256 10.09 -0.98 -33.76
N GLY A 257 11.25 -1.60 -33.56
CA GLY A 257 11.37 -2.97 -33.09
C GLY A 257 10.82 -3.16 -31.64
N GLY A 258 11.19 -2.24 -30.75
CA GLY A 258 10.69 -2.28 -29.35
C GLY A 258 9.18 -2.03 -29.27
N ALA A 259 8.64 -1.12 -30.06
CA ALA A 259 7.20 -0.86 -30.11
C ALA A 259 6.41 -2.05 -30.66
N ALA A 260 6.92 -2.73 -31.69
CA ALA A 260 6.31 -3.95 -32.23
C ALA A 260 6.27 -5.07 -31.17
N GLN A 261 7.39 -5.32 -30.50
CA GLN A 261 7.46 -6.32 -29.44
C GLN A 261 6.50 -5.99 -28.28
N LEU A 262 6.42 -4.73 -27.85
CA LEU A 262 5.47 -4.30 -26.84
C LEU A 262 4.02 -4.54 -27.29
N GLY A 263 3.71 -4.27 -28.56
CA GLY A 263 2.39 -4.52 -29.15
C GLY A 263 1.99 -6.01 -29.11
N GLU A 264 2.94 -6.90 -29.41
CA GLU A 264 2.73 -8.36 -29.35
C GLU A 264 2.43 -8.80 -27.91
N VAL A 265 3.23 -8.33 -26.93
CA VAL A 265 3.01 -8.65 -25.51
C VAL A 265 1.64 -8.14 -25.02
N VAL A 266 1.27 -6.92 -25.37
CA VAL A 266 -0.05 -6.35 -25.01
C VAL A 266 -1.19 -7.16 -25.64
N ALA A 267 -1.05 -7.59 -26.90
CA ALA A 267 -2.05 -8.41 -27.55
C ALA A 267 -2.22 -9.78 -26.85
N GLN A 268 -1.14 -10.42 -26.46
CA GLN A 268 -1.18 -11.68 -25.69
C GLN A 268 -1.87 -11.51 -24.33
N ILE A 269 -1.53 -10.45 -23.60
CA ILE A 269 -2.19 -10.12 -22.33
C ILE A 269 -3.68 -9.93 -22.54
N HIS A 270 -4.10 -9.17 -23.56
CA HIS A 270 -5.52 -8.95 -23.84
C HIS A 270 -6.26 -10.23 -24.22
N GLN A 271 -5.63 -11.16 -24.96
CA GLN A 271 -6.24 -12.47 -25.27
C GLN A 271 -6.46 -13.29 -24.01
N ILE A 272 -5.45 -13.39 -23.15
CA ILE A 272 -5.57 -14.12 -21.88
C ILE A 272 -6.67 -13.52 -20.99
N LEU A 273 -6.72 -12.18 -20.88
CA LEU A 273 -7.77 -11.51 -20.10
C LEU A 273 -9.17 -11.75 -20.69
N ALA A 274 -9.31 -11.79 -22.02
CA ALA A 274 -10.59 -12.04 -22.68
C ALA A 274 -11.08 -13.48 -22.47
N GLU A 275 -10.17 -14.44 -22.23
CA GLU A 275 -10.51 -15.81 -21.85
C GLU A 275 -10.83 -15.95 -20.36
N ALA A 276 -10.12 -15.20 -19.51
CA ALA A 276 -10.26 -15.27 -18.05
C ALA A 276 -11.49 -14.51 -17.51
N PHE A 277 -11.94 -13.47 -18.21
CA PHE A 277 -13.02 -12.59 -17.75
C PHE A 277 -14.15 -12.47 -18.78
N PRO A 278 -15.40 -12.23 -18.31
CA PRO A 278 -16.51 -11.93 -19.21
C PRO A 278 -16.20 -10.70 -20.08
N THR A 279 -16.40 -10.84 -21.39
CA THR A 279 -16.23 -9.76 -22.34
C THR A 279 -17.59 -9.27 -22.85
N ARG A 280 -17.71 -7.95 -23.08
CA ARG A 280 -18.86 -7.36 -23.75
C ARG A 280 -18.43 -6.33 -24.79
N ARG A 281 -19.27 -6.11 -25.79
CA ARG A 281 -19.02 -5.02 -26.74
C ARG A 281 -19.29 -3.69 -26.01
N PRO A 282 -18.41 -2.69 -26.20
CA PRO A 282 -18.63 -1.37 -25.62
C PRO A 282 -19.92 -0.75 -26.18
N THR A 283 -20.68 -0.12 -25.29
CA THR A 283 -21.87 0.65 -25.65
C THR A 283 -21.51 2.12 -25.91
N THR A 284 -22.48 2.93 -26.35
CA THR A 284 -22.29 4.38 -26.49
C THR A 284 -22.04 5.10 -25.17
N GLU A 285 -22.47 4.52 -24.06
CA GLU A 285 -22.25 5.04 -22.70
C GLU A 285 -20.82 4.75 -22.17
N ASP A 286 -20.12 3.79 -22.79
CA ASP A 286 -18.73 3.45 -22.45
C ASP A 286 -17.71 4.32 -23.20
N ARG A 287 -18.14 5.26 -24.06
CA ARG A 287 -17.33 6.20 -24.86
C ARG A 287 -17.44 7.61 -24.31
#